data_369224fda39f89d21e23d50572468adb
#
_entry.id   369224fda39f89d21e23d50572468adb
#
_cell.length_a   1.000
_cell.length_b   1.000
_cell.length_c   1.000
_cell.angle_alpha   90.00
_cell.angle_beta   90.00
_cell.angle_gamma   90.00
#
_symmetry.space_group_name_H-M   'P 1'
#
loop_
_entity.id
_entity.type
_entity.pdbx_description
1 polymer ?
#
loop_
_entity_poly.entity_id
_entity_poly.type
_entity_poly.pdbx_seq_one_letter_code
_entity_poly.pdbx_strand_id
1 'polypeptide(L)'
;MTGVGIDDIAIYFPKLYFDMKDFAEFRGADFGKLNKGLGLTAMAIPDAHEDTATMGANACARLIDRNQLNPRKIGRIYLGTESALDGAKPTATYIMDMLEQRYDDT
;
A
#
# COMPACT_ATOMS: atom_id res chain seq x y z
N MET A 1 -29.90 -10.73 11.42
CA MET A 1 -29.07 -10.59 10.21
C MET A 1 -27.82 -9.78 10.56
N THR A 2 -26.69 -10.31 10.25
CA THR A 2 -25.45 -9.59 10.44
C THR A 2 -25.16 -8.71 9.22
N GLY A 3 -24.84 -7.44 9.47
CA GLY A 3 -24.45 -6.53 8.41
C GLY A 3 -23.05 -6.84 7.85
N VAL A 4 -22.77 -6.28 6.68
CA VAL A 4 -21.46 -6.34 6.06
C VAL A 4 -20.89 -4.93 6.02
N GLY A 5 -19.65 -4.77 6.36
CA GLY A 5 -19.01 -3.46 6.37
C GLY A 5 -17.49 -3.56 6.47
N ILE A 6 -16.85 -2.40 6.63
CA ILE A 6 -15.42 -2.33 6.85
C ILE A 6 -15.14 -2.64 8.32
N ASP A 7 -14.38 -3.69 8.56
CA ASP A 7 -14.06 -4.15 9.91
C ASP A 7 -12.88 -3.37 10.50
N ASP A 8 -11.83 -3.16 9.70
CA ASP A 8 -10.66 -2.38 10.11
C ASP A 8 -9.89 -1.88 8.89
N ILE A 9 -9.04 -0.88 9.10
CA ILE A 9 -8.19 -0.30 8.06
C ILE A 9 -6.77 -0.15 8.62
N ALA A 10 -5.78 -0.56 7.84
CA ALA A 10 -4.38 -0.31 8.15
C ALA A 10 -3.69 0.37 6.98
N ILE A 11 -2.63 1.10 7.29
CA ILE A 11 -1.88 1.89 6.32
C ILE A 11 -0.40 1.55 6.46
N TYR A 12 0.28 1.51 5.33
CA TYR A 12 1.74 1.40 5.26
C TYR A 12 2.30 2.58 4.47
N PHE A 13 3.31 3.23 5.02
CA PHE A 13 4.05 4.29 4.33
C PHE A 13 5.52 3.93 4.21
N PRO A 14 6.15 4.19 3.05
CA PRO A 14 7.61 4.25 2.97
C PRO A 14 8.18 5.27 3.95
N LYS A 15 9.41 5.05 4.40
CA LYS A 15 10.08 5.98 5.31
C LYS A 15 10.61 7.22 4.59
N LEU A 16 10.94 7.09 3.32
CA LEU A 16 11.46 8.17 2.52
C LEU A 16 10.32 9.02 1.99
N TYR A 17 10.54 10.32 1.88
CA TYR A 17 9.59 11.21 1.26
C TYR A 17 10.30 12.36 0.56
N PHE A 18 9.63 12.94 -0.40
CA PHE A 18 10.09 14.13 -1.10
C PHE A 18 9.15 15.29 -0.72
N ASP A 19 9.72 16.38 -0.23
CA ASP A 19 8.96 17.59 0.05
C ASP A 19 8.38 18.13 -1.26
N MET A 20 7.10 18.50 -1.25
CA MET A 20 6.42 18.88 -2.49
C MET A 20 6.88 20.23 -3.03
N LYS A 21 7.34 21.14 -2.17
CA LYS A 21 7.91 22.40 -2.59
C LYS A 21 9.24 22.19 -3.31
N ASP A 22 10.11 21.33 -2.76
CA ASP A 22 11.38 20.97 -3.39
C ASP A 22 11.15 20.22 -4.69
N PHE A 23 10.18 19.34 -4.73
CA PHE A 23 9.79 18.61 -5.96
C PHE A 23 9.35 19.58 -7.06
N ALA A 24 8.49 20.53 -6.73
CA ALA A 24 8.00 21.52 -7.69
C ALA A 24 9.14 22.37 -8.25
N GLU A 25 10.06 22.81 -7.39
CA GLU A 25 11.23 23.58 -7.79
C GLU A 25 12.14 22.76 -8.72
N PHE A 26 12.44 21.52 -8.34
CA PHE A 26 13.30 20.61 -9.13
C PHE A 26 12.70 20.29 -10.50
N ARG A 27 11.39 20.10 -10.57
CA ARG A 27 10.68 19.72 -11.81
C ARG A 27 10.16 20.92 -12.61
N GLY A 28 10.30 22.14 -12.11
CA GLY A 28 9.69 23.31 -12.74
C GLY A 28 8.17 23.28 -12.73
N ALA A 29 7.57 22.63 -11.75
CA ALA A 29 6.12 22.51 -11.61
C ALA A 29 5.56 23.64 -10.75
N ASP A 30 4.25 23.88 -10.86
CA ASP A 30 3.55 24.90 -10.08
C ASP A 30 3.19 24.31 -8.69
N PHE A 31 3.90 24.76 -7.67
CA PHE A 31 3.65 24.32 -6.30
C PHE A 31 2.21 24.62 -5.84
N GLY A 32 1.66 25.74 -6.25
CA GLY A 32 0.27 26.11 -5.89
C GLY A 32 -0.74 25.08 -6.37
N LYS A 33 -0.57 24.55 -7.57
CA LYS A 33 -1.44 23.49 -8.11
C LYS A 33 -1.28 22.19 -7.34
N LEU A 34 -0.05 21.83 -6.98
CA LEU A 34 0.21 20.61 -6.22
C LEU A 34 -0.27 20.71 -4.78
N ASN A 35 -0.02 21.85 -4.13
CA ASN A 35 -0.35 22.06 -2.71
C ASN A 35 -1.81 22.43 -2.50
N LYS A 36 -2.23 23.60 -3.02
CA LYS A 36 -3.62 24.07 -2.85
C LYS A 36 -4.59 23.27 -3.70
N GLY A 37 -4.20 22.93 -4.93
CA GLY A 37 -5.07 22.21 -5.85
C GLY A 37 -5.27 20.74 -5.45
N LEU A 38 -4.21 20.01 -5.20
CA LEU A 38 -4.25 18.59 -4.89
C LEU A 38 -4.07 18.27 -3.40
N GLY A 39 -3.76 19.26 -2.58
CA GLY A 39 -3.57 19.07 -1.14
C GLY A 39 -2.27 18.37 -0.77
N LEU A 40 -1.27 18.36 -1.66
CA LEU A 40 -0.02 17.64 -1.44
C LEU A 40 0.99 18.48 -0.69
N THR A 41 1.56 17.95 0.39
CA THR A 41 2.66 18.57 1.14
C THR A 41 3.96 17.78 0.98
N ALA A 42 3.87 16.46 0.83
CA ALA A 42 4.98 15.56 0.63
C ALA A 42 4.52 14.37 -0.19
N MET A 43 5.48 13.68 -0.81
CA MET A 43 5.23 12.47 -1.58
C MET A 43 6.10 11.36 -1.03
N ALA A 44 5.50 10.23 -0.65
CA ALA A 44 6.25 9.07 -0.20
C ALA A 44 7.06 8.48 -1.36
N ILE A 45 8.28 8.09 -1.06
CA ILE A 45 9.20 7.49 -2.04
C ILE A 45 9.53 6.07 -1.59
N PRO A 46 9.20 5.05 -2.38
CA PRO A 46 9.60 3.69 -2.07
C PRO A 46 11.12 3.56 -2.02
N ASP A 47 11.62 2.83 -1.01
CA ASP A 47 13.03 2.46 -0.95
C ASP A 47 13.31 1.31 -1.94
N ALA A 48 14.58 0.95 -2.11
CA ALA A 48 15.01 -0.06 -3.07
C ALA A 48 14.33 -1.43 -2.87
N HIS A 49 13.93 -1.75 -1.65
CA HIS A 49 13.25 -3.01 -1.30
C HIS A 49 11.72 -2.91 -1.28
N GLU A 50 11.18 -1.74 -1.59
CA GLU A 50 9.74 -1.49 -1.53
C GLU A 50 9.13 -1.34 -2.92
N ASP A 51 7.99 -1.97 -3.13
CA ASP A 51 7.16 -1.85 -4.32
C ASP A 51 5.69 -2.01 -3.93
N THR A 52 4.80 -1.96 -4.92
CA THR A 52 3.36 -2.09 -4.67
C THR A 52 3.01 -3.37 -3.92
N ALA A 53 3.64 -4.50 -4.28
CA ALA A 53 3.34 -5.78 -3.66
C ALA A 53 3.85 -5.84 -2.21
N THR A 54 5.09 -5.45 -1.96
CA THR A 54 5.66 -5.48 -0.61
C THR A 54 4.96 -4.49 0.33
N MET A 55 4.64 -3.30 -0.16
CA MET A 55 3.89 -2.32 0.63
C MET A 55 2.49 -2.81 0.94
N GLY A 56 1.81 -3.41 -0.04
CA GLY A 56 0.49 -4.02 0.17
C GLY A 56 0.52 -5.17 1.17
N ALA A 57 1.52 -6.04 1.07
CA ALA A 57 1.70 -7.14 2.00
C ALA A 57 1.95 -6.64 3.43
N ASN A 58 2.74 -5.58 3.59
CA ASN A 58 2.99 -4.98 4.91
C ASN A 58 1.73 -4.37 5.51
N ALA A 59 0.91 -3.70 4.71
CA ALA A 59 -0.37 -3.16 5.19
C ALA A 59 -1.32 -4.29 5.62
N CYS A 60 -1.41 -5.36 4.82
CA CYS A 60 -2.20 -6.54 5.17
C CYS A 60 -1.70 -7.22 6.45
N ALA A 61 -0.39 -7.39 6.58
CA ALA A 61 0.20 -7.99 7.77
C ALA A 61 -0.12 -7.18 9.03
N ARG A 62 -0.11 -5.87 8.96
CA ARG A 62 -0.51 -5.01 10.08
C ARG A 62 -1.96 -5.27 10.52
N LEU A 63 -2.87 -5.41 9.56
CA LEU A 63 -4.27 -5.73 9.85
C LEU A 63 -4.40 -7.09 10.51
N ILE A 64 -3.75 -8.09 9.95
CA ILE A 64 -3.81 -9.48 10.43
C ILE A 64 -3.25 -9.57 11.85
N ASP A 65 -2.07 -9.02 12.07
CA ASP A 65 -1.39 -9.09 13.37
C ASP A 65 -2.13 -8.29 14.44
N ARG A 66 -2.55 -7.06 14.11
CA ARG A 66 -3.24 -6.19 15.07
C ARG A 66 -4.57 -6.76 15.55
N ASN A 67 -5.28 -7.43 14.66
CA ASN A 67 -6.60 -7.99 14.97
C ASN A 67 -6.55 -9.48 15.31
N GLN A 68 -5.36 -10.08 15.33
CA GLN A 68 -5.19 -11.52 15.57
C GLN A 68 -6.08 -12.36 14.64
N LEU A 69 -6.17 -11.95 13.38
CA LEU A 69 -6.98 -12.63 12.39
C LEU A 69 -6.37 -13.98 12.04
N ASN A 70 -7.24 -14.96 11.79
CA ASN A 70 -6.80 -16.19 11.18
C ASN A 70 -6.67 -15.96 9.66
N PRO A 71 -5.45 -15.95 9.09
CA PRO A 71 -5.27 -15.67 7.67
C PRO A 71 -6.03 -16.64 6.76
N ARG A 72 -6.26 -17.86 7.22
CA ARG A 72 -6.98 -18.89 6.46
C ARG A 72 -8.46 -18.57 6.26
N LYS A 73 -9.00 -17.62 7.02
CA LYS A 73 -10.39 -17.15 6.87
C LYS A 73 -10.53 -16.04 5.83
N ILE A 74 -9.42 -15.52 5.32
CA ILE A 74 -9.45 -14.49 4.28
C ILE A 74 -9.76 -15.18 2.95
N GLY A 75 -10.90 -14.87 2.39
CA GLY A 75 -11.36 -15.53 1.16
C GLY A 75 -10.94 -14.82 -0.12
N ARG A 76 -10.64 -13.54 -0.08
CA ARG A 76 -10.30 -12.76 -1.26
C ARG A 76 -9.38 -11.60 -0.94
N ILE A 77 -8.54 -11.25 -1.92
CA ILE A 77 -7.69 -10.05 -1.90
C ILE A 77 -7.96 -9.26 -3.16
N TYR A 78 -8.27 -7.99 -3.00
CA TYR A 78 -8.41 -7.04 -4.10
C TYR A 78 -7.31 -5.99 -3.97
N LEU A 79 -6.64 -5.71 -5.07
CA LEU A 79 -5.62 -4.67 -5.12
C LEU A 79 -5.90 -3.73 -6.28
N GLY A 80 -6.04 -2.44 -5.98
CA GLY A 80 -6.09 -1.39 -6.99
C GLY A 80 -4.76 -0.64 -7.03
N THR A 81 -4.15 -0.54 -8.20
CA THR A 81 -2.89 0.19 -8.37
C THR A 81 -2.70 0.59 -9.82
N GLU A 82 -1.99 1.71 -10.01
CA GLU A 82 -1.48 2.10 -11.33
C GLU A 82 -0.02 1.68 -11.54
N SER A 83 0.58 1.05 -10.54
CA SER A 83 2.00 0.64 -10.53
C SER A 83 2.13 -0.86 -10.33
N ALA A 84 1.48 -1.62 -11.21
CA ALA A 84 1.53 -3.08 -11.15
C ALA A 84 2.94 -3.61 -11.41
N LEU A 85 3.28 -4.74 -10.78
CA LEU A 85 4.56 -5.41 -10.98
C LEU A 85 4.64 -6.16 -12.31
N ASP A 86 3.50 -6.56 -12.84
CA ASP A 86 3.42 -7.46 -13.98
C ASP A 86 2.36 -6.96 -14.95
N GLY A 87 2.60 -7.08 -16.24
CA GLY A 87 1.65 -6.67 -17.28
C GLY A 87 0.49 -7.63 -17.48
N ALA A 88 0.57 -8.84 -16.95
CA ALA A 88 -0.43 -9.89 -17.14
C ALA A 88 -0.91 -10.49 -15.82
N LYS A 89 0.00 -10.82 -14.92
CA LYS A 89 -0.32 -11.45 -13.63
C LYS A 89 -0.83 -10.40 -12.64
N PRO A 90 -1.98 -10.61 -11.99
CA PRO A 90 -2.47 -9.67 -10.99
C PRO A 90 -1.46 -9.49 -9.84
N THR A 91 -1.15 -8.25 -9.49
CA THR A 91 -0.20 -7.96 -8.41
C THR A 91 -0.68 -8.49 -7.05
N ALA A 92 -1.99 -8.63 -6.85
CA ALA A 92 -2.55 -9.25 -5.64
C ALA A 92 -2.06 -10.68 -5.41
N THR A 93 -1.68 -11.42 -6.47
CA THR A 93 -1.12 -12.78 -6.31
C THR A 93 0.23 -12.77 -5.63
N TYR A 94 1.04 -11.74 -5.84
CA TYR A 94 2.32 -11.58 -5.13
C TYR A 94 2.08 -11.31 -3.64
N ILE A 95 1.08 -10.48 -3.32
CA ILE A 95 0.70 -10.20 -1.93
C ILE A 95 0.23 -11.48 -1.25
N MET A 96 -0.62 -12.25 -1.91
CA MET A 96 -1.12 -13.51 -1.38
C MET A 96 0.01 -14.47 -1.05
N ASP A 97 0.97 -14.64 -1.96
CA ASP A 97 2.12 -15.51 -1.75
C ASP A 97 2.98 -15.05 -0.56
N MET A 98 3.25 -13.76 -0.45
CA MET A 98 4.01 -13.22 0.68
C MET A 98 3.29 -13.44 2.02
N LEU A 99 1.98 -13.28 2.06
CA LEU A 99 1.20 -13.53 3.26
C LEU A 99 1.16 -15.01 3.61
N GLU A 100 1.03 -15.88 2.62
CA GLU A 100 1.09 -17.32 2.83
C GLU A 100 2.44 -17.72 3.42
N GLN A 101 3.54 -17.25 2.86
CA GLN A 101 4.87 -17.54 3.39
C GLN A 101 5.04 -17.05 4.83
N ARG A 102 4.52 -15.87 5.15
CA ARG A 102 4.62 -15.31 6.49
C ARG A 102 3.86 -16.11 7.54
N TYR A 103 2.71 -16.67 7.19
CA TYR A 103 1.79 -17.30 8.14
C TYR A 103 1.67 -18.82 8.01
N ASP A 104 2.39 -19.43 7.07
CA ASP A 104 2.29 -20.88 6.82
C ASP A 104 2.92 -21.74 7.92
N ASP A 105 3.85 -21.19 8.68
CA ASP A 105 4.55 -21.90 9.76
C ASP A 105 3.73 -21.97 11.06
N THR A 106 2.48 -21.57 11.00
CA THR A 106 1.61 -21.57 12.18
C THR A 106 0.57 -22.71 12.15
#